data_0a5a13509a0e38c93dcd355af9fed5f1
#
_entry.id   0a5a13509a0e38c93dcd355af9fed5f1
#
_cell.length_a   1.000
_cell.length_b   1.000
_cell.length_c   1.000
_cell.angle_alpha   90.00
_cell.angle_beta   90.00
_cell.angle_gamma   90.00
#
_symmetry.space_group_name_H-M   'P 1'
#
loop_
_entity.id
_entity.type
_entity.pdbx_description
1 polymer ?
#
loop_
_entity_poly.entity_id
_entity_poly.type
_entity_poly.pdbx_seq_one_letter_code
_entity_poly.pdbx_strand_id
1 'polypeptide(L)'
;MKFSKIVIAALVIIVVACNKDKFTTIPQVKIDSISPSVLTTGNVLKVKGSYTDQEGDLDSIFVVYKWYNGTASVLPFDTLRYTFEALKVPLKTKQADIEITFEYQTNNLNLLILPGVSRDTTATLGLILKDEAGNRSEYKESEKIRIIKP
;
A
#
# COMPACT_ATOMS: atom_id res chain seq x y z
N MET A 1 42.18 4.83 -45.23
CA MET A 1 40.86 5.33 -44.85
C MET A 1 39.85 4.19 -44.72
N LYS A 2 39.98 3.27 -43.71
CA LYS A 2 39.04 2.15 -43.51
C LYS A 2 38.62 1.95 -42.04
N PHE A 3 38.96 2.87 -41.14
CA PHE A 3 38.67 2.76 -39.71
C PHE A 3 37.40 3.49 -39.24
N SER A 4 36.77 4.28 -40.10
CA SER A 4 35.63 5.12 -39.68
C SER A 4 34.28 4.41 -39.69
N LYS A 5 34.15 3.23 -40.31
CA LYS A 5 32.85 2.53 -40.43
C LYS A 5 32.56 1.53 -39.29
N ILE A 6 33.57 1.17 -38.53
CA ILE A 6 33.42 0.19 -37.43
C ILE A 6 32.96 0.88 -36.13
N VAL A 7 33.30 2.13 -35.93
CA VAL A 7 32.93 2.91 -34.74
C VAL A 7 31.44 3.26 -34.68
N ILE A 8 30.81 3.42 -35.86
CA ILE A 8 29.37 3.76 -35.95
C ILE A 8 28.48 2.55 -35.61
N ALA A 9 28.92 1.34 -35.96
CA ALA A 9 28.16 0.12 -35.65
C ALA A 9 28.13 -0.25 -34.17
N ALA A 10 29.16 0.13 -33.42
CA ALA A 10 29.24 -0.12 -31.98
C ALA A 10 28.37 0.83 -31.14
N LEU A 11 28.03 2.01 -31.65
CA LEU A 11 27.25 3.02 -30.93
C LEU A 11 25.73 2.79 -31.00
N VAL A 12 25.25 1.97 -31.94
CA VAL A 12 23.81 1.71 -32.12
C VAL A 12 23.28 0.60 -31.19
N ILE A 13 24.16 -0.17 -30.56
CA ILE A 13 23.75 -1.33 -29.72
C ILE A 13 23.42 -0.92 -28.26
N ILE A 14 23.67 0.33 -27.85
CA ILE A 14 23.48 0.76 -26.45
C ILE A 14 22.06 1.28 -26.16
N VAL A 15 21.17 1.36 -27.11
CA VAL A 15 19.85 2.02 -26.92
C VAL A 15 18.69 1.01 -26.72
N VAL A 16 18.94 -0.29 -26.66
CA VAL A 16 17.87 -1.30 -26.48
C VAL A 16 17.92 -2.01 -25.12
N ALA A 17 18.43 -1.38 -24.11
CA ALA A 17 18.42 -1.99 -22.77
C ALA A 17 17.94 -1.00 -21.73
N CYS A 18 16.63 -0.79 -21.63
CA CYS A 18 15.93 -0.47 -20.38
C CYS A 18 14.43 -0.37 -20.59
N ASN A 19 13.78 -1.45 -21.00
CA ASN A 19 12.50 -1.75 -20.40
C ASN A 19 12.82 -2.65 -19.21
N LYS A 20 13.22 -2.06 -18.10
CA LYS A 20 13.14 -2.74 -16.81
C LYS A 20 11.68 -3.11 -16.65
N ASP A 21 11.40 -4.41 -16.63
CA ASP A 21 10.07 -4.90 -16.35
C ASP A 21 9.57 -4.16 -15.12
N LYS A 22 8.50 -3.41 -15.30
CA LYS A 22 7.87 -2.59 -14.28
C LYS A 22 7.34 -3.45 -13.12
N PHE A 23 7.28 -4.75 -13.36
CA PHE A 23 6.74 -5.74 -12.44
C PHE A 23 7.88 -6.64 -11.96
N THR A 24 7.86 -6.93 -10.68
CA THR A 24 8.76 -7.88 -10.02
C THR A 24 7.93 -9.03 -9.46
N THR A 25 8.57 -10.19 -9.27
CA THR A 25 7.98 -11.36 -8.60
C THR A 25 7.64 -11.09 -7.12
N ILE A 26 8.26 -10.08 -6.53
CA ILE A 26 7.89 -9.60 -5.20
C ILE A 26 6.83 -8.53 -5.38
N PRO A 27 5.65 -8.68 -4.78
CA PRO A 27 4.59 -7.69 -4.88
C PRO A 27 5.06 -6.32 -4.39
N GLN A 28 4.59 -5.27 -5.03
CA GLN A 28 4.88 -3.90 -4.64
C GLN A 28 3.60 -3.16 -4.33
N VAL A 29 3.64 -2.31 -3.32
CA VAL A 29 2.51 -1.49 -2.91
C VAL A 29 2.94 -0.04 -2.75
N LYS A 30 2.03 0.87 -3.09
CA LYS A 30 2.18 2.31 -2.90
C LYS A 30 0.94 2.85 -2.22
N ILE A 31 1.10 3.76 -1.27
CA ILE A 31 0.01 4.56 -0.73
C ILE A 31 0.07 5.94 -1.39
N ASP A 32 -1.03 6.34 -2.00
CA ASP A 32 -1.13 7.62 -2.71
C ASP A 32 -1.76 8.70 -1.83
N SER A 33 -2.72 8.33 -0.99
CA SER A 33 -3.38 9.28 -0.09
C SER A 33 -4.08 8.59 1.08
N ILE A 34 -4.28 9.37 2.14
CA ILE A 34 -5.13 9.03 3.28
C ILE A 34 -6.02 10.25 3.59
N SER A 35 -7.32 10.03 3.81
CA SER A 35 -8.27 11.10 4.08
C SER A 35 -9.45 10.64 4.94
N PRO A 36 -9.99 11.52 5.80
CA PRO A 36 -9.56 12.88 6.08
C PRO A 36 -8.28 12.94 6.92
N SER A 37 -7.62 14.08 6.96
CA SER A 37 -6.44 14.32 7.80
C SER A 37 -6.79 14.45 9.30
N VAL A 38 -8.06 14.70 9.61
CA VAL A 38 -8.62 14.70 10.97
C VAL A 38 -9.84 13.79 10.98
N LEU A 39 -9.77 12.74 11.78
CA LEU A 39 -10.80 11.72 11.90
C LEU A 39 -11.57 11.93 13.20
N THR A 40 -12.88 12.11 13.10
CA THR A 40 -13.81 12.25 14.23
C THR A 40 -14.87 11.14 14.19
N THR A 41 -15.55 10.93 15.29
CA THR A 41 -16.66 9.96 15.39
C THR A 41 -17.66 10.15 14.25
N GLY A 42 -18.05 9.06 13.63
CA GLY A 42 -18.97 9.05 12.50
C GLY A 42 -18.34 9.26 11.12
N ASN A 43 -17.07 9.61 11.08
CA ASN A 43 -16.36 9.79 9.81
C ASN A 43 -15.87 8.46 9.25
N VAL A 44 -15.63 8.47 7.94
CA VAL A 44 -15.06 7.37 7.19
C VAL A 44 -13.63 7.74 6.79
N LEU A 45 -12.67 6.88 7.13
CA LEU A 45 -11.28 7.00 6.72
C LEU A 45 -11.06 6.20 5.44
N LYS A 46 -10.45 6.81 4.44
CA LYS A 46 -10.07 6.17 3.19
C LYS A 46 -8.57 6.17 2.99
N VAL A 47 -8.01 5.02 2.68
CA VAL A 47 -6.63 4.85 2.23
C VAL A 47 -6.66 4.46 0.78
N LYS A 48 -6.03 5.25 -0.07
CA LYS A 48 -5.90 4.97 -1.51
C LYS A 48 -4.46 4.66 -1.85
N GLY A 49 -4.28 3.72 -2.76
CA GLY A 49 -2.99 3.30 -3.23
C GLY A 49 -3.09 2.47 -4.49
N SER A 50 -1.99 1.85 -4.83
CA SER A 50 -1.91 0.93 -5.97
C SER A 50 -0.93 -0.19 -5.68
N TYR A 51 -1.06 -1.28 -6.41
CA TYR A 51 -0.10 -2.36 -6.35
C TYR A 51 0.31 -2.85 -7.74
N THR A 52 1.46 -3.51 -7.78
CA THR A 52 1.91 -4.30 -8.93
C THR A 52 2.48 -5.63 -8.46
N ASP A 53 2.24 -6.68 -9.24
CA ASP A 53 2.71 -8.03 -9.03
C ASP A 53 2.82 -8.76 -10.36
N GLN A 54 3.97 -9.37 -10.66
CA GLN A 54 4.23 -9.96 -11.97
C GLN A 54 3.38 -11.20 -12.25
N GLU A 55 3.20 -12.03 -11.25
CA GLU A 55 2.45 -13.27 -11.34
C GLU A 55 0.95 -13.02 -11.26
N GLY A 56 0.55 -11.98 -10.54
CA GLY A 56 -0.85 -11.65 -10.27
C GLY A 56 -1.50 -12.66 -9.32
N ASP A 57 -0.72 -13.22 -8.41
CA ASP A 57 -1.11 -14.26 -7.47
C ASP A 57 -1.15 -13.76 -6.02
N LEU A 58 -1.57 -12.52 -5.82
CA LEU A 58 -1.69 -11.93 -4.49
C LEU A 58 -2.65 -12.74 -3.60
N ASP A 59 -2.16 -13.09 -2.40
CA ASP A 59 -2.91 -13.82 -1.36
C ASP A 59 -3.59 -12.86 -0.38
N SER A 60 -2.83 -11.90 0.15
CA SER A 60 -3.35 -11.08 1.24
C SER A 60 -2.72 -9.70 1.32
N ILE A 61 -3.50 -8.79 1.89
CA ILE A 61 -3.08 -7.45 2.30
C ILE A 61 -3.10 -7.35 3.82
N PHE A 62 -2.02 -6.83 4.39
CA PHE A 62 -1.92 -6.51 5.80
C PHE A 62 -2.01 -5.00 5.95
N VAL A 63 -2.95 -4.54 6.73
CA VAL A 63 -3.08 -3.14 7.12
C VAL A 63 -2.51 -2.99 8.52
N VAL A 64 -1.47 -2.20 8.67
CA VAL A 64 -0.81 -1.94 9.95
C VAL A 64 -1.30 -0.59 10.47
N TYR A 65 -2.06 -0.60 11.55
CA TYR A 65 -2.54 0.60 12.22
C TYR A 65 -1.61 0.94 13.38
N LYS A 66 -0.97 2.10 13.30
CA LYS A 66 -0.07 2.60 14.35
C LYS A 66 -0.59 3.92 14.87
N TRP A 67 -0.54 4.12 16.18
CA TRP A 67 -0.82 5.42 16.77
C TRP A 67 0.30 5.87 17.70
N TYR A 68 0.41 7.16 17.88
CA TYR A 68 1.52 7.83 18.54
C TYR A 68 1.07 8.50 19.82
N ASN A 69 1.91 8.41 20.86
CA ASN A 69 1.75 9.14 22.10
C ASN A 69 2.78 10.28 22.14
N GLY A 70 2.34 11.51 21.87
CA GLY A 70 3.27 12.63 21.75
C GLY A 70 4.10 12.56 20.47
N THR A 71 5.32 13.05 20.53
CA THR A 71 6.11 13.29 19.30
C THR A 71 6.89 12.08 18.77
N ALA A 72 7.15 11.06 19.58
CA ALA A 72 8.16 10.06 19.20
C ALA A 72 7.83 8.59 19.48
N SER A 73 6.94 8.23 20.37
CA SER A 73 6.75 6.82 20.71
C SER A 73 5.55 6.23 19.99
N VAL A 74 5.82 5.21 19.20
CA VAL A 74 4.80 4.35 18.63
C VAL A 74 4.25 3.47 19.76
N LEU A 75 2.99 3.67 20.11
CA LEU A 75 2.25 2.78 21.00
C LEU A 75 1.81 1.52 20.24
N PRO A 76 1.25 0.52 20.91
CA PRO A 76 0.87 -0.75 20.29
C PRO A 76 0.23 -0.52 18.92
N PHE A 77 0.58 -1.36 17.98
CA PHE A 77 -0.02 -1.36 16.65
C PHE A 77 -0.84 -2.63 16.46
N ASP A 78 -1.96 -2.49 15.79
CA ASP A 78 -2.75 -3.62 15.34
C ASP A 78 -2.46 -3.91 13.87
N THR A 79 -2.41 -5.18 13.53
CA THR A 79 -2.29 -5.63 12.15
C THR A 79 -3.54 -6.38 11.74
N LEU A 80 -4.25 -5.85 10.77
CA LEU A 80 -5.44 -6.46 10.18
C LEU A 80 -5.02 -7.16 8.88
N ARG A 81 -5.45 -8.41 8.71
CA ARG A 81 -5.19 -9.20 7.51
C ARG A 81 -6.48 -9.41 6.73
N TYR A 82 -6.43 -9.11 5.44
CA TYR A 82 -7.51 -9.38 4.50
C TYR A 82 -6.99 -10.25 3.37
N THR A 83 -7.76 -11.26 2.95
CA THR A 83 -7.46 -12.05 1.76
C THR A 83 -7.96 -11.31 0.52
N PHE A 84 -7.30 -11.49 -0.62
CA PHE A 84 -7.75 -10.89 -1.88
C PHE A 84 -9.09 -11.46 -2.33
N GLU A 85 -9.39 -12.71 -2.01
CA GLU A 85 -10.71 -13.31 -2.22
C GLU A 85 -11.80 -12.52 -1.47
N ALA A 86 -11.56 -12.20 -0.19
CA ALA A 86 -12.48 -11.38 0.61
C ALA A 86 -12.65 -9.96 0.05
N LEU A 87 -11.61 -9.42 -0.58
CA LEU A 87 -11.63 -8.10 -1.24
C LEU A 87 -12.21 -8.17 -2.66
N LYS A 88 -12.57 -9.35 -3.15
CA LYS A 88 -13.12 -9.58 -4.50
C LYS A 88 -12.22 -9.06 -5.63
N VAL A 89 -10.91 -9.14 -5.46
CA VAL A 89 -9.95 -8.82 -6.52
C VAL A 89 -9.95 -9.98 -7.54
N PRO A 90 -10.08 -9.71 -8.84
CA PRO A 90 -10.02 -10.76 -9.85
C PRO A 90 -8.67 -11.48 -9.82
N LEU A 91 -8.70 -12.81 -9.97
CA LEU A 91 -7.49 -13.63 -10.07
C LEU A 91 -6.61 -13.17 -11.23
N LYS A 92 -5.29 -13.31 -11.07
CA LYS A 92 -4.26 -12.92 -12.05
C LYS A 92 -4.24 -11.42 -12.39
N THR A 93 -4.71 -10.59 -11.46
CA THR A 93 -4.61 -9.14 -11.62
C THR A 93 -3.19 -8.68 -11.25
N LYS A 94 -2.44 -8.26 -12.27
CA LYS A 94 -1.03 -7.84 -12.10
C LYS A 94 -0.86 -6.42 -11.57
N GLN A 95 -1.89 -5.61 -11.66
CA GLN A 95 -1.89 -4.23 -11.23
C GLN A 95 -3.32 -3.78 -10.97
N ALA A 96 -3.55 -3.10 -9.85
CA ALA A 96 -4.81 -2.41 -9.58
C ALA A 96 -4.63 -1.25 -8.60
N ASP A 97 -5.62 -0.37 -8.59
CA ASP A 97 -5.78 0.61 -7.53
C ASP A 97 -6.39 -0.07 -6.29
N ILE A 98 -6.00 0.41 -5.13
CA ILE A 98 -6.49 -0.02 -3.82
C ILE A 98 -7.26 1.13 -3.19
N GLU A 99 -8.47 0.87 -2.74
CA GLU A 99 -9.19 1.75 -1.81
C GLU A 99 -9.64 0.92 -0.60
N ILE A 100 -9.12 1.25 0.57
CA ILE A 100 -9.51 0.62 1.83
C ILE A 100 -10.26 1.67 2.65
N THR A 101 -11.46 1.32 3.09
CA THR A 101 -12.36 2.22 3.78
C THR A 101 -12.65 1.70 5.18
N PHE A 102 -12.42 2.55 6.18
CA PHE A 102 -12.70 2.27 7.58
C PHE A 102 -13.77 3.21 8.10
N GLU A 103 -14.68 2.68 8.89
CA GLU A 103 -15.55 3.51 9.73
C GLU A 103 -14.90 3.76 11.08
N TYR A 104 -15.14 4.93 11.63
CA TYR A 104 -14.66 5.30 12.95
C TYR A 104 -15.83 5.57 13.88
N GLN A 105 -16.06 4.61 14.82
CA GLN A 105 -17.12 4.69 15.84
C GLN A 105 -18.54 4.87 15.25
N THR A 106 -18.78 4.28 14.10
CA THR A 106 -20.12 4.09 13.53
C THR A 106 -20.48 2.60 13.61
N ASN A 107 -21.74 2.27 13.51
CA ASN A 107 -22.20 0.87 13.47
C ASN A 107 -22.60 0.45 12.05
N ASN A 108 -21.85 0.89 11.06
CA ASN A 108 -22.10 0.50 9.69
C ASN A 108 -21.38 -0.85 9.41
N LEU A 109 -22.11 -1.95 9.47
CA LEU A 109 -21.59 -3.32 9.30
C LEU A 109 -20.98 -3.62 7.92
N ASN A 110 -21.03 -2.68 6.97
CA ASN A 110 -20.50 -2.86 5.63
C ASN A 110 -19.06 -2.34 5.44
N LEU A 111 -18.50 -1.70 6.44
CA LEU A 111 -17.15 -1.13 6.40
C LEU A 111 -16.25 -1.78 7.45
N LEU A 112 -14.93 -1.66 7.22
CA LEU A 112 -13.95 -2.08 8.21
C LEU A 112 -13.99 -1.12 9.40
N ILE A 113 -13.89 -1.66 10.62
CA ILE A 113 -13.93 -0.85 11.84
C ILE A 113 -12.50 -0.47 12.21
N LEU A 114 -12.24 0.83 12.35
CA LEU A 114 -10.99 1.32 12.92
C LEU A 114 -11.12 1.34 14.45
N PRO A 115 -10.16 0.73 15.18
CA PRO A 115 -10.18 0.77 16.64
C PRO A 115 -10.22 2.19 17.19
N GLY A 116 -11.01 2.41 18.21
CA GLY A 116 -11.11 3.71 18.91
C GLY A 116 -9.87 4.02 19.73
N VAL A 117 -9.65 5.29 20.00
CA VAL A 117 -8.55 5.79 20.83
C VAL A 117 -9.09 6.35 22.16
N SER A 118 -8.32 6.20 23.23
CA SER A 118 -8.72 6.68 24.56
C SER A 118 -8.47 8.17 24.79
N ARG A 119 -7.73 8.81 23.87
CA ARG A 119 -7.41 10.25 23.86
C ARG A 119 -7.10 10.69 22.42
N ASP A 120 -7.18 11.98 22.16
CA ASP A 120 -6.72 12.55 20.90
C ASP A 120 -5.30 12.11 20.61
N THR A 121 -5.07 11.59 19.41
CA THR A 121 -3.78 11.03 19.02
C THR A 121 -3.50 11.28 17.54
N THR A 122 -2.30 10.94 17.13
CA THR A 122 -1.89 10.88 15.72
C THR A 122 -1.70 9.42 15.35
N ALA A 123 -2.10 9.06 14.14
CA ALA A 123 -1.94 7.70 13.63
C ALA A 123 -1.44 7.67 12.20
N THR A 124 -0.92 6.52 11.78
CA THR A 124 -0.63 6.17 10.40
C THR A 124 -1.23 4.81 10.09
N LEU A 125 -1.52 4.58 8.83
CA LEU A 125 -1.84 3.27 8.30
C LEU A 125 -0.76 2.86 7.30
N GLY A 126 -0.31 1.62 7.41
CA GLY A 126 0.67 1.06 6.51
C GLY A 126 0.15 -0.18 5.82
N LEU A 127 0.72 -0.51 4.68
CA LEU A 127 0.35 -1.65 3.86
C LEU A 127 1.55 -2.57 3.63
N ILE A 128 1.29 -3.87 3.68
CA ILE A 128 2.17 -4.94 3.21
C ILE A 128 1.31 -5.89 2.39
N LEU A 129 1.76 -6.26 1.21
CA LEU A 129 1.15 -7.30 0.40
C LEU A 129 1.90 -8.61 0.57
N LYS A 130 1.20 -9.72 0.38
CA LYS A 130 1.77 -11.06 0.34
C LYS A 130 1.17 -11.83 -0.82
N ASP A 131 2.01 -12.53 -1.60
CA ASP A 131 1.60 -13.43 -2.69
C ASP A 131 1.41 -14.88 -2.21
N GLU A 132 0.93 -15.76 -3.10
CA GLU A 132 0.75 -17.18 -2.82
C GLU A 132 2.08 -17.90 -2.57
N ALA A 133 3.19 -17.43 -3.18
CA ALA A 133 4.52 -17.97 -2.98
C ALA A 133 5.11 -17.58 -1.61
N GLY A 134 4.48 -16.66 -0.88
CA GLY A 134 4.90 -16.20 0.44
C GLY A 134 5.80 -14.97 0.42
N ASN A 135 6.11 -14.39 -0.76
CA ASN A 135 6.87 -13.17 -0.85
C ASN A 135 6.04 -12.00 -0.30
N ARG A 136 6.73 -11.04 0.30
CA ARG A 136 6.09 -9.86 0.89
C ARG A 136 6.65 -8.59 0.28
N SER A 137 5.76 -7.63 0.02
CA SER A 137 6.17 -6.28 -0.34
C SER A 137 6.95 -5.60 0.78
N GLU A 138 7.68 -4.55 0.43
CA GLU A 138 8.13 -3.59 1.44
C GLU A 138 6.91 -2.97 2.16
N TYR A 139 7.11 -2.66 3.44
CA TYR A 139 6.15 -1.87 4.21
C TYR A 139 6.08 -0.43 3.68
N LYS A 140 4.88 0.02 3.35
CA LYS A 140 4.62 1.41 2.97
C LYS A 140 3.67 2.02 3.98
N GLU A 141 3.97 3.23 4.42
CA GLU A 141 3.25 3.94 5.47
C GLU A 141 2.63 5.22 4.91
N SER A 142 1.42 5.53 5.35
CA SER A 142 0.71 6.75 4.98
C SER A 142 1.30 7.98 5.67
N GLU A 143 0.87 9.15 5.23
CA GLU A 143 1.00 10.36 6.03
C GLU A 143 0.26 10.21 7.38
N LYS A 144 0.62 11.06 8.34
CA LYS A 144 -0.02 11.10 9.66
C LYS A 144 -1.39 11.76 9.57
N ILE A 145 -2.35 11.16 10.23
CA ILE A 145 -3.68 11.75 10.47
C ILE A 145 -3.88 11.99 11.97
N ARG A 146 -4.70 12.97 12.32
CA ARG A 146 -5.14 13.19 13.69
C ARG A 146 -6.43 12.43 13.93
N ILE A 147 -6.50 11.68 15.04
CA ILE A 147 -7.71 10.96 15.47
C ILE A 147 -8.20 11.60 16.75
N ILE A 148 -9.44 12.01 16.74
CA ILE A 148 -10.11 12.61 17.88
C ILE A 148 -10.81 11.51 18.68
N LYS A 149 -10.61 11.52 19.98
CA LYS A 149 -11.30 10.62 20.90
C LYS A 149 -12.82 10.69 20.69
N PRO A 150 -13.51 9.53 20.67
CA PRO A 150 -14.97 9.47 20.65
C PRO A 150 -15.63 10.12 21.87
#